data_7df1f36943df8b984e572fe8ba058d15
#
_entry.id   7df1f36943df8b984e572fe8ba058d15
#
_cell.length_a   1.000
_cell.length_b   1.000
_cell.length_c   1.000
_cell.angle_alpha   90.00
_cell.angle_beta   90.00
_cell.angle_gamma   90.00
#
_symmetry.space_group_name_H-M   'P 1'
#
loop_
_entity.id
_entity.type
_entity.pdbx_description
1 polymer ?
#
loop_
_entity_poly.entity_id
_entity_poly.type
_entity_poly.pdbx_seq_one_letter_code
_entity_poly.pdbx_strand_id
1 'polypeptide(L)'
;MEFQNPFETLLAETLAARDRSARTQETYVWMLRLFGRFLEKPVDQATPEDIEAYQRHLTTERKVGFSTFNQTTCALRFFYRECLHRDWDIKRMPYQKKRQVLPEILAPEEVRAVLDACTNLKHRALLMTSYSGGLRLSETLGLVPGDIDSKRMMIRIEQGKGGKGKK
;
A
#
# COMPACT_ATOMS: atom_id res chain seq x y z
N MET A 1 -12.72 7.38 9.72
CA MET A 1 -12.81 7.70 8.27
C MET A 1 -14.19 8.28 8.02
N GLU A 2 -14.30 9.46 7.41
CA GLU A 2 -15.57 10.08 7.08
C GLU A 2 -15.95 9.69 5.64
N PHE A 3 -17.10 9.05 5.47
CA PHE A 3 -17.60 8.63 4.16
C PHE A 3 -18.46 9.72 3.55
N GLN A 4 -18.26 10.02 2.25
CA GLN A 4 -18.96 11.08 1.55
C GLN A 4 -20.20 10.59 0.77
N ASN A 5 -20.27 9.28 0.53
CA ASN A 5 -21.40 8.68 -0.16
C ASN A 5 -21.60 7.20 0.25
N PRO A 6 -22.79 6.61 -0.02
CA PRO A 6 -23.12 5.22 0.36
C PRO A 6 -22.18 4.17 -0.23
N PHE A 7 -21.61 4.42 -1.40
CA PHE A 7 -20.71 3.48 -2.08
C PHE A 7 -19.34 3.38 -1.40
N GLU A 8 -18.89 4.46 -0.75
CA GLU A 8 -17.68 4.44 0.07
C GLU A 8 -17.87 3.57 1.31
N THR A 9 -19.04 3.66 1.95
CA THR A 9 -19.42 2.83 3.08
C THR A 9 -19.49 1.36 2.67
N LEU A 10 -20.21 1.06 1.59
CA LEU A 10 -20.33 -0.30 1.06
C LEU A 10 -18.96 -0.92 0.75
N LEU A 11 -18.05 -0.15 0.13
CA LEU A 11 -16.71 -0.60 -0.18
C LEU A 11 -15.92 -0.90 1.09
N ALA A 12 -15.97 -0.02 2.09
CA ALA A 12 -15.26 -0.19 3.35
C ALA A 12 -15.77 -1.43 4.12
N GLU A 13 -17.08 -1.61 4.23
CA GLU A 13 -17.70 -2.76 4.88
C GLU A 13 -17.34 -4.08 4.17
N THR A 14 -17.39 -4.10 2.82
CA THR A 14 -17.02 -5.28 2.03
C THR A 14 -15.53 -5.63 2.21
N LEU A 15 -14.66 -4.62 2.28
CA LEU A 15 -13.23 -4.82 2.55
C LEU A 15 -12.98 -5.34 3.97
N ALA A 16 -13.70 -4.80 4.97
CA ALA A 16 -13.63 -5.24 6.35
C ALA A 16 -14.09 -6.69 6.51
N ALA A 17 -15.20 -7.07 5.89
CA ALA A 17 -15.71 -8.44 5.89
C ALA A 17 -14.73 -9.46 5.25
N ARG A 18 -13.77 -8.99 4.45
CA ARG A 18 -12.69 -9.80 3.85
C ARG A 18 -11.35 -9.65 4.55
N ASP A 19 -11.35 -9.18 5.77
CA ASP A 19 -10.15 -8.99 6.62
C ASP A 19 -9.04 -8.17 5.93
N ARG A 20 -9.44 -7.13 5.16
CA ARG A 20 -8.48 -6.20 4.58
C ARG A 20 -8.04 -5.17 5.60
N SER A 21 -6.71 -4.94 5.68
CA SER A 21 -6.15 -3.98 6.64
C SER A 21 -6.80 -2.60 6.51
N ALA A 22 -6.88 -1.85 7.62
CA ALA A 22 -7.40 -0.48 7.65
C ALA A 22 -6.74 0.41 6.57
N ARG A 23 -5.43 0.27 6.38
CA ARG A 23 -4.69 0.99 5.35
C ARG A 23 -5.17 0.67 3.93
N THR A 24 -5.53 -0.58 3.65
CA THR A 24 -6.09 -0.99 2.36
C THR A 24 -7.48 -0.39 2.17
N GLN A 25 -8.32 -0.41 3.21
CA GLN A 25 -9.66 0.18 3.19
C GLN A 25 -9.59 1.67 2.89
N GLU A 26 -8.74 2.43 3.61
CA GLU A 26 -8.52 3.86 3.38
C GLU A 26 -8.07 4.14 1.93
N THR A 27 -7.10 3.37 1.46
CA THR A 27 -6.55 3.55 0.11
C THR A 27 -7.61 3.31 -0.96
N TYR A 28 -8.41 2.23 -0.83
CA TYR A 28 -9.42 1.89 -1.84
C TYR A 28 -10.58 2.86 -1.84
N VAL A 29 -11.05 3.29 -0.66
CA VAL A 29 -12.09 4.34 -0.54
C VAL A 29 -11.59 5.65 -1.17
N TRP A 30 -10.35 6.04 -0.89
CA TRP A 30 -9.74 7.22 -1.49
C TRP A 30 -9.68 7.13 -3.03
N MET A 31 -9.28 5.97 -3.58
CA MET A 31 -9.23 5.77 -5.04
C MET A 31 -10.63 5.80 -5.67
N LEU A 32 -11.64 5.21 -5.02
CA LEU A 32 -13.02 5.28 -5.48
C LEU A 32 -13.55 6.73 -5.46
N ARG A 33 -13.22 7.49 -4.42
CA ARG A 33 -13.57 8.91 -4.31
C ARG A 33 -12.95 9.75 -5.42
N LEU A 34 -11.69 9.52 -5.75
CA LEU A 34 -11.03 10.22 -6.86
C LEU A 34 -11.68 9.88 -8.21
N PHE A 35 -12.06 8.62 -8.40
CA PHE A 35 -12.80 8.20 -9.58
C PHE A 35 -14.18 8.88 -9.65
N GLY A 36 -14.92 8.89 -8.55
CA GLY A 36 -16.23 9.57 -8.47
C GLY A 36 -16.16 11.07 -8.78
N ARG A 37 -15.04 11.73 -8.43
CA ARG A 37 -14.81 13.16 -8.79
C ARG A 37 -14.49 13.36 -10.27
N PHE A 38 -13.97 12.37 -10.94
CA PHE A 38 -13.72 12.40 -12.38
C PHE A 38 -15.00 12.14 -13.18
N LEU A 39 -15.89 11.30 -12.64
CA LEU A 39 -17.17 11.02 -13.27
C LEU A 39 -18.14 12.19 -13.01
N GLU A 40 -18.87 12.57 -14.04
CA GLU A 40 -19.99 13.53 -13.92
C GLU A 40 -21.32 12.82 -13.56
N LYS A 41 -21.25 11.59 -13.08
CA LYS A 41 -22.38 10.72 -12.74
C LYS A 41 -22.05 9.82 -11.54
N PRO A 42 -23.06 9.20 -10.89
CA PRO A 42 -22.84 8.27 -9.79
C PRO A 42 -21.92 7.09 -10.19
N VAL A 43 -21.06 6.65 -9.27
CA VAL A 43 -20.07 5.61 -9.54
C VAL A 43 -20.68 4.26 -9.91
N ASP A 44 -21.89 3.98 -9.47
CA ASP A 44 -22.64 2.78 -9.84
C ASP A 44 -23.18 2.81 -11.28
N GLN A 45 -23.25 3.97 -11.91
CA GLN A 45 -23.67 4.14 -13.31
C GLN A 45 -22.49 4.16 -14.28
N ALA A 46 -21.27 4.04 -13.78
CA ALA A 46 -20.10 4.01 -14.66
C ALA A 46 -20.12 2.79 -15.58
N THR A 47 -19.58 2.98 -16.76
CA THR A 47 -19.41 1.94 -17.78
C THR A 47 -17.94 1.53 -17.90
N PRO A 48 -17.61 0.43 -18.57
CA PRO A 48 -16.21 0.08 -18.86
C PRO A 48 -15.46 1.19 -19.60
N GLU A 49 -16.13 1.92 -20.49
CA GLU A 49 -15.57 3.05 -21.25
C GLU A 49 -15.17 4.21 -20.34
N ASP A 50 -15.95 4.49 -19.30
CA ASP A 50 -15.61 5.51 -18.29
C ASP A 50 -14.35 5.13 -17.52
N ILE A 51 -14.15 3.85 -17.22
CA ILE A 51 -12.95 3.37 -16.54
C ILE A 51 -11.73 3.47 -17.46
N GLU A 52 -11.89 3.10 -18.73
CA GLU A 52 -10.82 3.29 -19.73
C GLU A 52 -10.46 4.77 -19.89
N ALA A 53 -11.44 5.66 -19.91
CA ALA A 53 -11.23 7.11 -19.95
C ALA A 53 -10.48 7.60 -18.71
N TYR A 54 -10.88 7.13 -17.52
CA TYR A 54 -10.18 7.46 -16.28
C TYR A 54 -8.74 6.93 -16.24
N GLN A 55 -8.50 5.71 -16.69
CA GLN A 55 -7.13 5.15 -16.79
C GLN A 55 -6.27 5.98 -17.75
N ARG A 56 -6.84 6.45 -18.84
CA ARG A 56 -6.17 7.37 -19.77
C ARG A 56 -5.86 8.71 -19.09
N HIS A 57 -6.84 9.32 -18.41
CA HIS A 57 -6.64 10.54 -17.61
C HIS A 57 -5.50 10.39 -16.60
N LEU A 58 -5.45 9.27 -15.86
CA LEU A 58 -4.38 9.00 -14.90
C LEU A 58 -2.99 8.95 -15.55
N THR A 59 -2.89 8.45 -16.77
CA THR A 59 -1.60 8.28 -17.48
C THR A 59 -1.17 9.53 -18.24
N THR A 60 -2.08 10.21 -18.94
CA THR A 60 -1.77 11.33 -19.83
C THR A 60 -1.77 12.67 -19.13
N GLU A 61 -2.78 12.93 -18.30
CA GLU A 61 -2.97 14.22 -17.64
C GLU A 61 -2.35 14.23 -16.24
N ARG A 62 -2.73 13.26 -15.39
CA ARG A 62 -2.22 13.16 -14.02
C ARG A 62 -0.80 12.59 -13.94
N LYS A 63 -0.35 11.88 -14.96
CA LYS A 63 0.99 11.25 -15.05
C LYS A 63 1.36 10.48 -13.78
N VAL A 64 0.40 9.76 -13.21
CA VAL A 64 0.62 9.01 -11.96
C VAL A 64 1.61 7.86 -12.16
N GLY A 65 2.38 7.55 -11.12
CA GLY A 65 3.29 6.42 -11.16
C GLY A 65 2.55 5.07 -11.26
N PHE A 66 3.24 4.05 -11.79
CA PHE A 66 2.68 2.72 -12.03
C PHE A 66 2.01 2.12 -10.79
N SER A 67 2.56 2.38 -9.60
CA SER A 67 2.02 1.85 -8.33
C SER A 67 0.63 2.42 -8.04
N THR A 68 0.47 3.75 -8.16
CA THR A 68 -0.81 4.44 -7.97
C THR A 68 -1.82 4.00 -9.02
N PHE A 69 -1.41 3.89 -10.29
CA PHE A 69 -2.27 3.38 -11.35
C PHE A 69 -2.80 1.97 -11.03
N ASN A 70 -1.92 1.05 -10.65
CA ASN A 70 -2.30 -0.32 -10.34
C ASN A 70 -3.14 -0.43 -9.07
N GLN A 71 -2.88 0.39 -8.05
CA GLN A 71 -3.72 0.47 -6.86
C GLN A 71 -5.13 0.95 -7.20
N THR A 72 -5.25 1.99 -8.05
CA THR A 72 -6.54 2.47 -8.54
C THR A 72 -7.28 1.37 -9.30
N THR A 73 -6.61 0.69 -10.21
CA THR A 73 -7.18 -0.44 -10.95
C THR A 73 -7.64 -1.57 -10.01
N CYS A 74 -6.86 -1.91 -8.97
CA CYS A 74 -7.26 -2.89 -7.96
C CYS A 74 -8.53 -2.46 -7.20
N ALA A 75 -8.58 -1.19 -6.78
CA ALA A 75 -9.73 -0.65 -6.03
C ALA A 75 -11.01 -0.68 -6.87
N LEU A 76 -10.94 -0.23 -8.13
CA LEU A 76 -12.09 -0.24 -9.03
C LEU A 76 -12.54 -1.66 -9.38
N ARG A 77 -11.61 -2.57 -9.71
CA ARG A 77 -11.93 -3.98 -9.92
C ARG A 77 -12.62 -4.60 -8.72
N PHE A 78 -12.11 -4.34 -7.52
CA PHE A 78 -12.70 -4.83 -6.28
C PHE A 78 -14.11 -4.28 -6.11
N PHE A 79 -14.31 -2.98 -6.26
CA PHE A 79 -15.60 -2.33 -6.09
C PHE A 79 -16.65 -2.88 -7.05
N TYR A 80 -16.36 -2.90 -8.35
CA TYR A 80 -17.36 -3.35 -9.34
C TYR A 80 -17.65 -4.84 -9.26
N ARG A 81 -16.63 -5.67 -9.01
CA ARG A 81 -16.83 -7.11 -8.92
C ARG A 81 -17.44 -7.56 -7.59
N GLU A 82 -16.89 -7.07 -6.47
CA GLU A 82 -17.20 -7.60 -5.15
C GLU A 82 -18.32 -6.83 -4.43
N CYS A 83 -18.49 -5.53 -4.72
CA CYS A 83 -19.53 -4.73 -4.10
C CYS A 83 -20.78 -4.62 -4.99
N LEU A 84 -20.60 -4.44 -6.30
CA LEU A 84 -21.72 -4.28 -7.24
C LEU A 84 -22.04 -5.55 -8.03
N HIS A 85 -21.27 -6.65 -7.85
CA HIS A 85 -21.44 -7.93 -8.52
C HIS A 85 -21.56 -7.82 -10.05
N ARG A 86 -20.77 -6.87 -10.62
CA ARG A 86 -20.72 -6.68 -12.07
C ARG A 86 -19.64 -7.55 -12.67
N ASP A 87 -20.05 -8.43 -13.58
CA ASP A 87 -19.13 -9.30 -14.29
C ASP A 87 -18.54 -8.58 -15.53
N TRP A 88 -17.76 -7.54 -15.24
CA TRP A 88 -17.08 -6.81 -16.32
C TRP A 88 -15.82 -7.55 -16.78
N ASP A 89 -15.57 -7.50 -18.09
CA ASP A 89 -14.33 -8.06 -18.63
C ASP A 89 -13.12 -7.39 -17.98
N ILE A 90 -12.47 -8.14 -17.11
CA ILE A 90 -11.26 -7.69 -16.38
C ILE A 90 -10.14 -7.27 -17.35
N LYS A 91 -10.15 -7.78 -18.59
CA LYS A 91 -9.19 -7.40 -19.63
C LYS A 91 -9.31 -5.92 -20.01
N ARG A 92 -10.49 -5.32 -19.85
CA ARG A 92 -10.71 -3.89 -20.09
C ARG A 92 -10.12 -2.96 -19.02
N MET A 93 -9.64 -3.52 -17.91
CA MET A 93 -8.94 -2.80 -16.86
C MET A 93 -7.50 -3.33 -16.67
N PRO A 94 -6.60 -3.17 -17.65
CA PRO A 94 -5.27 -3.74 -17.58
C PRO A 94 -4.42 -3.09 -16.48
N TYR A 95 -3.50 -3.87 -15.93
CA TYR A 95 -2.43 -3.34 -15.09
C TYR A 95 -1.27 -2.83 -15.93
N GLN A 96 -0.63 -1.77 -15.46
CA GLN A 96 0.66 -1.37 -16.00
C GLN A 96 1.75 -2.35 -15.55
N LYS A 97 2.66 -2.69 -16.46
CA LYS A 97 3.83 -3.50 -16.13
C LYS A 97 4.90 -2.65 -15.46
N LYS A 98 5.41 -3.13 -14.32
CA LYS A 98 6.57 -2.49 -13.67
C LYS A 98 7.81 -2.74 -14.51
N ARG A 99 8.56 -1.68 -14.87
CA ARG A 99 9.94 -1.86 -15.30
C ARG A 99 10.74 -2.33 -14.09
N GLN A 100 11.32 -3.52 -14.17
CA GLN A 100 12.21 -4.01 -13.13
C GLN A 100 13.53 -3.22 -13.23
N VAL A 101 13.75 -2.36 -12.26
CA VAL A 101 15.06 -1.76 -12.00
C VAL A 101 15.61 -2.52 -10.81
N LEU A 102 16.75 -3.16 -10.99
CA LEU A 102 17.43 -3.82 -9.87
C LEU A 102 17.84 -2.72 -8.87
N PRO A 103 17.60 -2.91 -7.56
CA PRO A 103 18.07 -1.97 -6.57
C PRO A 103 19.60 -1.99 -6.54
N GLU A 104 20.20 -0.82 -6.37
CA GLU A 104 21.62 -0.69 -6.08
C GLU A 104 21.88 -1.24 -4.68
N ILE A 105 22.86 -2.13 -4.58
CA ILE A 105 23.24 -2.77 -3.31
C ILE A 105 24.45 -2.02 -2.80
N LEU A 106 24.33 -1.41 -1.62
CA LEU A 106 25.43 -0.71 -0.97
C LEU A 106 26.49 -1.70 -0.47
N ALA A 107 27.76 -1.34 -0.64
CA ALA A 107 28.85 -2.06 -0.04
C ALA A 107 28.86 -1.89 1.50
N PRO A 108 29.43 -2.85 2.27
CA PRO A 108 29.46 -2.75 3.73
C PRO A 108 30.11 -1.45 4.26
N GLU A 109 31.10 -0.93 3.55
CA GLU A 109 31.78 0.32 3.86
C GLU A 109 30.86 1.54 3.70
N GLU A 110 30.01 1.54 2.66
CA GLU A 110 29.00 2.58 2.42
C GLU A 110 27.92 2.57 3.49
N VAL A 111 27.46 1.37 3.88
CA VAL A 111 26.51 1.22 4.99
C VAL A 111 27.10 1.76 6.29
N ARG A 112 28.39 1.45 6.58
CA ARG A 112 29.08 1.97 7.75
C ARG A 112 29.18 3.49 7.71
N ALA A 113 29.53 4.07 6.57
CA ALA A 113 29.61 5.53 6.40
C ALA A 113 28.26 6.21 6.67
N VAL A 114 27.15 5.63 6.20
CA VAL A 114 25.79 6.14 6.48
C VAL A 114 25.48 6.10 7.98
N LEU A 115 25.81 5.01 8.65
CA LEU A 115 25.58 4.85 10.09
C LEU A 115 26.44 5.81 10.92
N ASP A 116 27.68 6.04 10.53
CA ASP A 116 28.62 6.93 11.22
C ASP A 116 28.27 8.42 11.00
N ALA A 117 27.72 8.77 9.84
CA ALA A 117 27.19 10.10 9.58
C ALA A 117 25.96 10.46 10.44
N CYS A 118 25.28 9.45 11.01
CA CYS A 118 24.12 9.67 11.86
C CYS A 118 24.53 10.04 13.28
N THR A 119 24.55 11.35 13.60
CA THR A 119 24.95 11.88 14.92
C THR A 119 23.93 11.66 16.03
N ASN A 120 22.64 11.55 15.68
CA ASN A 120 21.57 11.30 16.65
C ASN A 120 21.57 9.82 17.04
N LEU A 121 21.84 9.54 18.32
CA LEU A 121 21.94 8.18 18.87
C LEU A 121 20.65 7.35 18.63
N LYS A 122 19.47 7.95 18.78
CA LYS A 122 18.19 7.27 18.57
C LYS A 122 18.03 6.85 17.10
N HIS A 123 18.33 7.76 16.17
CA HIS A 123 18.23 7.46 14.74
C HIS A 123 19.26 6.41 14.32
N ARG A 124 20.50 6.53 14.84
CA ARG A 124 21.56 5.54 14.58
C ARG A 124 21.16 4.15 15.08
N ALA A 125 20.63 4.05 16.30
CA ALA A 125 20.13 2.79 16.85
C ALA A 125 19.00 2.17 16.01
N LEU A 126 18.03 2.98 15.55
CA LEU A 126 16.96 2.52 14.67
C LEU A 126 17.51 1.99 13.34
N LEU A 127 18.44 2.70 12.70
CA LEU A 127 19.05 2.29 11.44
C LEU A 127 19.84 0.99 11.61
N MET A 128 20.67 0.90 12.66
CA MET A 128 21.46 -0.30 12.97
C MET A 128 20.54 -1.51 13.23
N THR A 129 19.48 -1.34 14.01
CA THR A 129 18.52 -2.40 14.31
C THR A 129 17.78 -2.84 13.05
N SER A 130 17.34 -1.89 12.21
CA SER A 130 16.67 -2.20 10.93
C SER A 130 17.60 -2.99 10.00
N TYR A 131 18.85 -2.56 9.88
CA TYR A 131 19.82 -3.18 8.98
C TYR A 131 20.22 -4.58 9.46
N SER A 132 20.60 -4.72 10.75
CA SER A 132 21.05 -5.99 11.30
C SER A 132 19.93 -7.05 11.36
N GLY A 133 18.71 -6.63 11.68
CA GLY A 133 17.55 -7.53 11.77
C GLY A 133 16.81 -7.75 10.44
N GLY A 134 17.17 -7.02 9.38
CA GLY A 134 16.41 -7.03 8.11
C GLY A 134 14.95 -6.62 8.31
N LEU A 135 14.71 -5.67 9.23
CA LEU A 135 13.36 -5.26 9.65
C LEU A 135 12.76 -4.25 8.66
N ARG A 136 11.43 -4.32 8.51
CA ARG A 136 10.70 -3.28 7.80
C ARG A 136 10.60 -2.03 8.68
N LEU A 137 10.46 -0.85 8.06
CA LEU A 137 10.30 0.41 8.79
C LEU A 137 9.20 0.33 9.87
N SER A 138 8.04 -0.22 9.55
CA SER A 138 6.95 -0.36 10.51
C SER A 138 7.26 -1.33 11.63
N GLU A 139 8.00 -2.40 11.37
CA GLU A 139 8.46 -3.36 12.36
C GLU A 139 9.46 -2.69 13.33
N THR A 140 10.43 -1.93 12.78
CA THR A 140 11.41 -1.20 13.59
C THR A 140 10.76 -0.13 14.48
N LEU A 141 9.82 0.65 13.91
CA LEU A 141 9.14 1.72 14.66
C LEU A 141 8.16 1.19 15.71
N GLY A 142 7.70 -0.05 15.57
CA GLY A 142 6.83 -0.72 16.55
C GLY A 142 7.57 -1.45 17.66
N LEU A 143 8.92 -1.54 17.62
CA LEU A 143 9.69 -2.23 18.66
C LEU A 143 9.58 -1.54 20.00
N VAL A 144 9.39 -2.35 21.03
CA VAL A 144 9.49 -1.92 22.43
C VAL A 144 10.66 -2.64 23.10
N PRO A 145 11.21 -2.12 24.22
CA PRO A 145 12.36 -2.74 24.90
C PRO A 145 12.18 -4.21 25.25
N GLY A 146 10.92 -4.64 25.54
CA GLY A 146 10.58 -6.02 25.84
C GLY A 146 10.70 -7.00 24.66
N ASP A 147 10.82 -6.49 23.44
CA ASP A 147 11.00 -7.31 22.23
C ASP A 147 12.46 -7.68 21.99
N ILE A 148 13.39 -7.06 22.74
CA ILE A 148 14.83 -7.25 22.56
C ILE A 148 15.38 -8.14 23.68
N ASP A 149 15.76 -9.36 23.32
CA ASP A 149 16.46 -10.28 24.22
C ASP A 149 17.97 -10.24 23.92
N SER A 150 18.67 -9.38 24.65
CA SER A 150 20.13 -9.18 24.49
C SER A 150 20.93 -10.41 24.91
N LYS A 151 20.41 -11.25 25.80
CA LYS A 151 21.11 -12.48 26.24
C LYS A 151 21.09 -13.53 25.15
N ARG A 152 19.98 -13.62 24.39
CA ARG A 152 19.83 -14.57 23.29
C ARG A 152 20.12 -13.96 21.93
N MET A 153 20.45 -12.66 21.87
CA MET A 153 20.68 -11.91 20.63
C MET A 153 19.49 -12.04 19.66
N MET A 154 18.27 -11.88 20.19
CA MET A 154 17.04 -12.03 19.43
C MET A 154 16.16 -10.79 19.54
N ILE A 155 15.45 -10.48 18.42
CA ILE A 155 14.41 -9.48 18.37
C ILE A 155 13.10 -10.18 17.99
N ARG A 156 12.05 -10.02 18.81
CA ARG A 156 10.73 -10.59 18.56
C ARG A 156 9.87 -9.58 17.80
N ILE A 157 9.31 -10.02 16.68
CA ILE A 157 8.38 -9.21 15.88
C ILE A 157 6.99 -9.84 15.95
N GLU A 158 6.06 -9.23 16.67
CA GLU A 158 4.73 -9.79 16.90
C GLU A 158 3.80 -9.64 15.70
N GLN A 159 3.93 -8.56 14.92
CA GLN A 159 3.03 -8.26 13.81
C GLN A 159 3.79 -8.08 12.48
N GLY A 160 4.35 -9.17 11.97
CA GLY A 160 4.93 -9.17 10.62
C GLY A 160 3.84 -9.04 9.53
N LYS A 161 4.24 -8.67 8.31
CA LYS A 161 3.33 -8.58 7.14
C LYS A 161 2.55 -9.90 6.98
N GLY A 162 1.21 -9.82 7.03
CA GLY A 162 0.33 -11.00 6.94
C GLY A 162 0.01 -11.65 8.28
N GLY A 163 0.19 -10.95 9.42
CA GLY A 163 -0.18 -11.45 10.75
C GLY A 163 0.73 -12.55 11.31
N LYS A 164 1.82 -12.90 10.60
CA LYS A 164 2.80 -13.91 11.05
C LYS A 164 3.93 -13.20 11.80
N GLY A 165 4.08 -13.53 13.08
CA GLY A 165 5.23 -13.09 13.88
C GLY A 165 6.54 -13.64 13.32
N LYS A 166 7.62 -12.87 13.46
CA LYS A 166 9.00 -13.31 13.20
C LYS A 166 9.77 -13.37 14.51
N LYS A 167 10.58 -14.39 14.67
CA LYS A 167 11.58 -14.49 15.74
C LYS A 167 12.95 -14.37 15.14
#